data_ac2c5366fc3b489e02beeb8356dc42d2
#
_entry.id   ac2c5366fc3b489e02beeb8356dc42d2
#
_cell.length_a   1.000
_cell.length_b   1.000
_cell.length_c   1.000
_cell.angle_alpha   90.00
_cell.angle_beta   90.00
_cell.angle_gamma   90.00
#
_symmetry.space_group_name_H-M   'P 1'
#
loop_
_entity.id
_entity.type
_entity.pdbx_description
1 polymer ?
#
loop_
_entity_poly.entity_id
_entity_poly.type
_entity_poly.pdbx_seq_one_letter_code
_entity_poly.pdbx_strand_id
1 'polypeptide(L)'
;MKLASARLVTKDVNVLAKFYQEVLRVEPIGSECYVELATTSGMIAISSKCSVDIFNAAAAEPAANRSVILDFEVEDVDQERDRLHNLVGEFILEPTDQPWGTRSMLFRDPDGNLINFFSKVSRPESGKT
;
A
#
# COMPACT_ATOMS: atom_id res chain seq x y z
N MET A 1 -2.17 6.32 22.98
CA MET A 1 -1.43 6.65 21.75
C MET A 1 -1.92 5.77 20.62
N LYS A 2 -2.02 6.32 19.41
CA LYS A 2 -2.59 5.61 18.28
C LYS A 2 -1.86 6.04 17.01
N LEU A 3 -1.41 5.09 16.21
CA LEU A 3 -0.89 5.39 14.88
C LEU A 3 -2.08 5.68 13.98
N ALA A 4 -2.33 6.95 13.66
CA ALA A 4 -3.53 7.33 12.94
C ALA A 4 -3.46 6.96 11.46
N SER A 5 -2.33 7.17 10.84
CA SER A 5 -2.17 6.89 9.41
C SER A 5 -0.71 6.83 9.02
N ALA A 6 -0.45 6.21 7.87
CA ALA A 6 0.77 6.42 7.13
C ALA A 6 0.44 7.43 6.04
N ARG A 7 1.17 8.54 5.95
CA ARG A 7 0.89 9.58 4.98
C ARG A 7 1.97 9.61 3.91
N LEU A 8 1.54 9.49 2.67
CA LEU A 8 2.41 9.49 1.51
C LEU A 8 2.35 10.86 0.86
N VAL A 9 3.51 11.48 0.68
CA VAL A 9 3.60 12.77 0.03
C VAL A 9 3.90 12.54 -1.44
N THR A 10 3.15 13.23 -2.31
CA THR A 10 3.24 12.99 -3.74
C THR A 10 3.14 14.30 -4.50
N LYS A 11 3.62 14.28 -5.73
CA LYS A 11 3.45 15.44 -6.63
C LYS A 11 2.05 15.50 -7.21
N ASP A 12 1.41 14.34 -7.37
CA ASP A 12 0.08 14.27 -8.00
C ASP A 12 -0.83 13.41 -7.13
N VAL A 13 -1.61 14.08 -6.28
CA VAL A 13 -2.51 13.40 -5.35
C VAL A 13 -3.54 12.58 -6.10
N ASN A 14 -4.06 13.09 -7.22
CA ASN A 14 -5.12 12.39 -7.95
C ASN A 14 -4.64 11.06 -8.52
N VAL A 15 -3.44 11.03 -9.07
CA VAL A 15 -2.87 9.81 -9.64
C VAL A 15 -2.66 8.77 -8.55
N LEU A 16 -2.05 9.18 -7.44
CA LEU A 16 -1.75 8.23 -6.37
C LEU A 16 -3.02 7.76 -5.66
N ALA A 17 -3.96 8.68 -5.44
CA ALA A 17 -5.22 8.34 -4.79
C ALA A 17 -6.02 7.35 -5.63
N LYS A 18 -6.05 7.55 -6.95
CA LYS A 18 -6.77 6.64 -7.83
C LYS A 18 -6.15 5.25 -7.81
N PHE A 19 -4.83 5.17 -7.80
CA PHE A 19 -4.15 3.89 -7.70
C PHE A 19 -4.57 3.15 -6.44
N TYR A 20 -4.51 3.81 -5.29
CA TYR A 20 -4.86 3.16 -4.03
C TYR A 20 -6.36 2.89 -3.92
N GLN A 21 -7.20 3.71 -4.52
CA GLN A 21 -8.63 3.43 -4.58
C GLN A 21 -8.88 2.07 -5.24
N GLU A 22 -8.20 1.80 -6.34
CA GLU A 22 -8.38 0.55 -7.06
C GLU A 22 -7.69 -0.62 -6.37
N VAL A 23 -6.50 -0.37 -5.83
CA VAL A 23 -5.74 -1.43 -5.15
C VAL A 23 -6.44 -1.85 -3.87
N LEU A 24 -6.90 -0.91 -3.05
CA LEU A 24 -7.51 -1.19 -1.76
C LEU A 24 -9.02 -1.36 -1.83
N ARG A 25 -9.65 -0.99 -2.94
CA ARG A 25 -11.11 -1.02 -3.10
C ARG A 25 -11.80 -0.18 -2.04
N VAL A 26 -11.27 1.01 -1.81
CA VAL A 26 -11.77 1.93 -0.80
C VAL A 26 -11.99 3.28 -1.46
N GLU A 27 -13.12 3.93 -1.15
CA GLU A 27 -13.38 5.27 -1.66
C GLU A 27 -12.52 6.29 -0.95
N PRO A 28 -11.75 7.09 -1.68
CA PRO A 28 -10.97 8.14 -1.06
C PRO A 28 -11.86 9.28 -0.60
N ILE A 29 -11.51 9.88 0.52
CA ILE A 29 -12.24 11.02 1.08
C ILE A 29 -11.25 12.17 1.18
N GLY A 30 -11.59 13.30 0.59
CA GLY A 30 -10.75 14.48 0.65
C GLY A 30 -10.77 15.27 -0.61
N SER A 31 -9.79 16.15 -0.73
CA SER A 31 -9.68 17.06 -1.86
C SER A 31 -8.37 16.81 -2.59
N GLU A 32 -8.07 17.69 -3.57
CA GLU A 32 -6.88 17.53 -4.38
C GLU A 32 -5.56 17.74 -3.63
N CYS A 33 -5.62 18.22 -2.37
CA CYS A 33 -4.41 18.43 -1.59
C CYS A 33 -4.18 17.37 -0.53
N TYR A 34 -5.24 16.69 -0.12
CA TYR A 34 -5.16 15.70 0.95
C TYR A 34 -6.33 14.73 0.83
N VAL A 35 -6.01 13.44 0.82
CA VAL A 35 -6.98 12.38 0.65
C VAL A 35 -6.70 11.28 1.68
N GLU A 36 -7.78 10.70 2.20
CA GLU A 36 -7.68 9.57 3.13
C GLU A 36 -8.37 8.35 2.54
N LEU A 37 -7.75 7.19 2.70
CA LEU A 37 -8.32 5.91 2.33
C LEU A 37 -8.28 5.01 3.55
N ALA A 38 -9.45 4.74 4.11
CA ALA A 38 -9.55 3.95 5.34
C ALA A 38 -9.75 2.48 5.01
N THR A 39 -8.88 1.63 5.55
CA THR A 39 -9.06 0.19 5.51
C THR A 39 -9.79 -0.25 6.77
N THR A 40 -9.98 -1.56 6.95
CA THR A 40 -10.69 -2.05 8.12
C THR A 40 -9.96 -1.77 9.43
N SER A 41 -8.63 -1.60 9.38
CA SER A 41 -7.86 -1.46 10.61
C SER A 41 -6.87 -0.29 10.59
N GLY A 42 -6.62 0.30 9.44
CA GLY A 42 -5.66 1.38 9.35
C GLY A 42 -6.01 2.33 8.22
N MET A 43 -5.21 3.37 8.08
CA MET A 43 -5.52 4.40 7.09
C MET A 43 -4.26 4.79 6.31
N ILE A 44 -4.41 4.95 5.01
CA ILE A 44 -3.40 5.56 4.15
C ILE A 44 -3.88 6.96 3.84
N ALA A 45 -3.04 7.95 4.10
CA ALA A 45 -3.32 9.33 3.72
C ALA A 45 -2.37 9.73 2.59
N ILE A 46 -2.84 10.56 1.69
CA ILE A 46 -2.05 11.02 0.55
C ILE A 46 -2.17 12.53 0.51
N SER A 47 -1.03 13.21 0.53
CA SER A 47 -1.03 14.65 0.53
C SER A 47 -0.05 15.21 -0.48
N SER A 48 -0.31 16.45 -0.91
CA SER A 48 0.58 17.13 -1.82
C SER A 48 1.82 17.62 -1.09
N LYS A 49 2.89 17.83 -1.85
CA LYS A 49 4.10 18.41 -1.30
C LYS A 49 3.82 19.80 -0.72
N CYS A 50 2.93 20.55 -1.35
CA CYS A 50 2.57 21.89 -0.86
C CYS A 50 2.05 21.88 0.57
N SER A 51 1.28 20.87 0.94
CA SER A 51 0.72 20.82 2.27
C SER A 51 1.79 20.55 3.33
N VAL A 52 2.88 19.91 2.95
CA VAL A 52 4.01 19.70 3.85
C VAL A 52 4.87 20.94 3.96
N ASP A 53 5.07 21.62 2.85
CA ASP A 53 5.90 22.81 2.81
C ASP A 53 5.34 23.96 3.65
N ILE A 54 4.03 23.93 3.92
CA ILE A 54 3.43 24.90 4.83
C ILE A 54 4.04 24.81 6.22
N PHE A 55 4.38 23.58 6.65
CA PHE A 55 4.95 23.38 7.97
C PHE A 55 6.45 23.56 7.96
N ASN A 56 7.13 22.90 7.03
CA ASN A 56 8.59 22.90 6.99
C ASN A 56 9.00 22.40 5.61
N ALA A 57 9.58 23.30 4.82
CA ALA A 57 10.05 22.96 3.49
C ALA A 57 10.98 21.77 3.55
N ALA A 58 10.80 20.83 2.64
CA ALA A 58 11.62 19.64 2.51
C ALA A 58 11.54 18.67 3.72
N ALA A 59 10.54 18.82 4.57
CA ALA A 59 10.34 17.87 5.67
C ALA A 59 9.99 16.48 5.12
N ALA A 60 9.33 16.41 3.97
CA ALA A 60 9.08 15.17 3.29
C ALA A 60 9.18 15.39 1.78
N GLU A 61 9.64 14.37 1.07
CA GLU A 61 9.85 14.46 -0.38
C GLU A 61 9.02 13.40 -1.09
N PRO A 62 8.38 13.74 -2.22
CA PRO A 62 7.68 12.75 -3.03
C PRO A 62 8.64 11.71 -3.59
N ALA A 63 8.16 10.47 -3.74
CA ALA A 63 8.85 9.39 -4.42
C ALA A 63 10.25 9.10 -3.86
N ALA A 64 10.44 9.31 -2.56
CA ALA A 64 11.74 9.16 -1.92
C ALA A 64 11.81 8.01 -0.92
N ASN A 65 10.73 7.28 -0.72
CA ASN A 65 10.70 6.20 0.25
C ASN A 65 11.46 4.99 -0.26
N ARG A 66 12.39 4.51 0.54
CA ARG A 66 13.19 3.32 0.22
C ARG A 66 13.23 2.31 1.37
N SER A 67 12.61 2.61 2.49
CA SER A 67 12.74 1.78 3.69
C SER A 67 11.41 1.28 4.24
N VAL A 68 10.31 1.95 3.96
CA VAL A 68 9.00 1.57 4.49
C VAL A 68 8.31 0.67 3.49
N ILE A 69 7.76 -0.44 3.99
CA ILE A 69 6.94 -1.35 3.20
C ILE A 69 5.53 -1.28 3.77
N LEU A 70 4.55 -1.12 2.89
CA LEU A 70 3.15 -1.12 3.30
C LEU A 70 2.62 -2.55 3.17
N ASP A 71 2.37 -3.19 4.30
CA ASP A 71 1.89 -4.56 4.36
C ASP A 71 0.36 -4.57 4.48
N PHE A 72 -0.30 -5.28 3.60
CA PHE A 72 -1.75 -5.46 3.65
C PHE A 72 -2.05 -6.95 3.69
N GLU A 73 -2.82 -7.37 4.68
CA GLU A 73 -3.28 -8.75 4.74
C GLU A 73 -4.53 -8.90 3.90
N VAL A 74 -4.52 -9.88 3.01
CA VAL A 74 -5.65 -10.18 2.12
C VAL A 74 -6.02 -11.64 2.31
N GLU A 75 -7.20 -12.03 1.82
CA GLU A 75 -7.64 -13.41 1.99
C GLU A 75 -6.95 -14.36 1.02
N ASP A 76 -6.72 -13.91 -0.21
CA ASP A 76 -6.18 -14.78 -1.26
C ASP A 76 -5.27 -13.96 -2.17
N VAL A 77 -3.97 -14.14 -1.99
CA VAL A 77 -2.97 -13.37 -2.73
C VAL A 77 -3.06 -13.64 -4.23
N ASP A 78 -3.32 -14.89 -4.62
CA ASP A 78 -3.40 -15.24 -6.05
C ASP A 78 -4.59 -14.56 -6.72
N GLN A 79 -5.72 -14.48 -6.04
CA GLN A 79 -6.88 -13.76 -6.53
C GLN A 79 -6.56 -12.28 -6.72
N GLU A 80 -5.86 -11.69 -5.74
CA GLU A 80 -5.46 -10.30 -5.84
C GLU A 80 -4.49 -10.08 -6.99
N ARG A 81 -3.59 -11.03 -7.21
CA ARG A 81 -2.64 -10.97 -8.32
C ARG A 81 -3.38 -10.88 -9.65
N ASP A 82 -4.38 -11.71 -9.82
CA ASP A 82 -5.18 -11.71 -11.05
C ASP A 82 -5.95 -10.40 -11.21
N ARG A 83 -6.53 -9.93 -10.13
CA ARG A 83 -7.31 -8.69 -10.14
C ARG A 83 -6.44 -7.49 -10.50
N LEU A 84 -5.21 -7.46 -10.02
CA LEU A 84 -4.32 -6.33 -10.22
C LEU A 84 -3.47 -6.43 -11.49
N HIS A 85 -3.69 -7.47 -12.28
CA HIS A 85 -2.86 -7.76 -13.46
C HIS A 85 -2.70 -6.55 -14.40
N ASN A 86 -3.80 -5.86 -14.70
CA ASN A 86 -3.76 -4.74 -15.64
C ASN A 86 -3.44 -3.41 -14.97
N LEU A 87 -3.60 -3.33 -13.66
CA LEU A 87 -3.35 -2.10 -12.91
C LEU A 87 -1.87 -1.95 -12.58
N VAL A 88 -1.23 -3.06 -12.22
CA VAL A 88 0.17 -3.08 -11.83
C VAL A 88 0.99 -3.56 -13.01
N GLY A 89 1.91 -2.72 -13.47
CA GLY A 89 2.68 -3.06 -14.66
C GLY A 89 3.69 -4.18 -14.43
N GLU A 90 4.23 -4.25 -13.22
CA GLU A 90 5.29 -5.22 -12.92
C GLU A 90 5.20 -5.63 -11.46
N PHE A 91 5.29 -6.93 -11.22
CA PHE A 91 5.34 -7.46 -9.86
C PHE A 91 6.79 -7.73 -9.51
N ILE A 92 7.24 -7.14 -8.38
CA ILE A 92 8.58 -7.35 -7.87
C ILE A 92 8.74 -8.80 -7.42
N LEU A 93 7.69 -9.35 -6.82
CA LEU A 93 7.65 -10.75 -6.41
C LEU A 93 6.26 -11.29 -6.72
N GLU A 94 6.20 -12.32 -7.55
CA GLU A 94 4.95 -13.04 -7.81
C GLU A 94 4.53 -13.78 -6.54
N PRO A 95 3.25 -14.14 -6.41
CA PRO A 95 2.80 -14.85 -5.21
C PRO A 95 3.70 -16.03 -4.88
N THR A 96 4.26 -16.03 -3.68
CA THR A 96 5.28 -17.00 -3.26
C THR A 96 5.08 -17.31 -1.78
N ASP A 97 5.13 -18.58 -1.44
CA ASP A 97 5.07 -19.01 -0.05
C ASP A 97 6.38 -18.66 0.65
N GLN A 98 6.27 -18.06 1.82
CA GLN A 98 7.42 -17.69 2.62
C GLN A 98 7.63 -18.68 3.76
N PRO A 99 8.88 -18.87 4.20
CA PRO A 99 9.16 -19.87 5.24
C PRO A 99 8.48 -19.60 6.58
N TRP A 100 8.06 -18.35 6.82
CA TRP A 100 7.42 -18.01 8.10
C TRP A 100 5.91 -18.19 8.07
N GLY A 101 5.34 -18.72 7.01
CA GLY A 101 3.93 -19.12 7.01
C GLY A 101 2.98 -18.16 6.32
N THR A 102 3.48 -17.26 5.50
CA THR A 102 2.63 -16.41 4.68
C THR A 102 2.92 -16.65 3.20
N ARG A 103 1.95 -16.26 2.37
CA ARG A 103 2.15 -16.21 0.93
C ARG A 103 2.09 -14.74 0.56
N SER A 104 3.11 -14.26 -0.13
CA SER A 104 3.33 -12.83 -0.34
C SER A 104 3.52 -12.50 -1.80
N MET A 105 3.12 -11.28 -2.18
CA MET A 105 3.52 -10.71 -3.46
C MET A 105 3.88 -9.25 -3.25
N LEU A 106 4.82 -8.76 -4.05
CA LEU A 106 5.32 -7.40 -3.93
C LEU A 106 5.12 -6.64 -5.22
N PHE A 107 4.70 -5.39 -5.08
CA PHE A 107 4.61 -4.48 -6.23
C PHE A 107 4.77 -3.05 -5.73
N ARG A 108 4.89 -2.11 -6.66
CA ARG A 108 5.11 -0.72 -6.30
C ARG A 108 3.97 0.15 -6.77
N ASP A 109 3.72 1.21 -6.01
CA ASP A 109 2.78 2.23 -6.45
C ASP A 109 3.47 3.17 -7.46
N PRO A 110 2.74 4.14 -8.04
CA PRO A 110 3.33 5.04 -9.04
C PRO A 110 4.53 5.84 -8.54
N ASP A 111 4.64 6.07 -7.24
CA ASP A 111 5.76 6.80 -6.66
C ASP A 111 6.90 5.88 -6.21
N GLY A 112 6.77 4.58 -6.42
CA GLY A 112 7.80 3.63 -6.06
C GLY A 112 7.72 3.09 -4.64
N ASN A 113 6.66 3.39 -3.90
CA ASN A 113 6.47 2.81 -2.58
C ASN A 113 6.20 1.32 -2.72
N LEU A 114 6.87 0.53 -1.88
CA LEU A 114 6.75 -0.92 -1.93
C LEU A 114 5.52 -1.37 -1.16
N ILE A 115 4.73 -2.21 -1.81
CA ILE A 115 3.50 -2.76 -1.25
C ILE A 115 3.64 -4.27 -1.19
N ASN A 116 3.28 -4.84 -0.06
CA ASN A 116 3.24 -6.27 0.14
C ASN A 116 1.79 -6.67 0.42
N PHE A 117 1.26 -7.55 -0.43
CA PHE A 117 -0.01 -8.23 -0.15
C PHE A 117 0.33 -9.63 0.33
N PHE A 118 -0.19 -9.99 1.48
CA PHE A 118 0.09 -11.32 2.02
C PHE A 118 -1.17 -11.96 2.59
N SER A 119 -1.17 -13.29 2.59
CA SER A 119 -2.19 -14.07 3.27
C SER A 119 -1.49 -15.16 4.07
N LYS A 120 -2.17 -15.64 5.12
CA LYS A 120 -1.64 -16.74 5.91
C LYS A 120 -1.82 -18.03 5.15
N VAL A 121 -0.76 -18.83 5.11
CA VAL A 121 -0.83 -20.12 4.43
C VAL A 121 -1.47 -21.12 5.37
N SER A 122 -2.52 -21.77 4.86
CA SER A 122 -3.14 -22.86 5.57
C SER A 122 -2.18 -24.02 5.66
N ARG A 123 -1.96 -24.54 6.85
CA ARG A 123 -1.03 -25.66 7.04
C ARG A 123 -1.74 -26.89 7.54
N PRO A 124 -1.24 -28.05 7.17
CA PRO A 124 -1.73 -29.28 7.80
C PRO A 124 -1.53 -29.19 9.31
N GLU A 125 -2.35 -29.91 10.04
CA GLU A 125 -2.30 -29.86 11.49
C GLU A 125 -0.89 -30.12 12.03
N SER A 126 -0.21 -31.12 11.48
CA SER A 126 1.14 -31.42 11.89
C SER A 126 2.13 -30.31 11.59
N GLY A 127 1.84 -29.48 10.60
CA GLY A 127 2.76 -28.45 10.16
C GLY A 127 2.78 -27.24 11.06
N LYS A 128 1.81 -27.06 11.90
CA LYS A 128 1.75 -25.86 12.71
C LYS A 128 2.26 -26.04 14.12
N THR A 129 2.59 -27.21 14.47
CA THR A 129 3.13 -27.48 15.79
C THR A 129 4.58 -27.02 15.90
#